data_107db9e47bfe28178e2a1f481ae50af0
#
_entry.id   107db9e47bfe28178e2a1f481ae50af0
#
_cell.length_a   1.000
_cell.length_b   1.000
_cell.length_c   1.000
_cell.angle_alpha   90.00
_cell.angle_beta   90.00
_cell.angle_gamma   90.00
#
_symmetry.space_group_name_H-M   'P 1'
#
loop_
_entity.id
_entity.type
_entity.pdbx_description
1 polymer ?
#
loop_
_entity_poly.entity_id
_entity_poly.type
_entity_poly.pdbx_seq_one_letter_code
_entity_poly.pdbx_strand_id
1 'polypeptide(L)'
;MGTYTIFDHTADVGLEVRGTSLEDLLATAARATFDQMLEDWPAAVDCRREVRARAPAGLEGDRPELLVDWLQELLYLFETEHFVPLEYEFVTVGPREIKADVGFGRFEPGRDRTRVEIKAVTYHQLEVREAPDGWMARFILDI
;
A
#
# COMPACT_ATOMS: atom_id res chain seq x y z
N MET A 1 -10.26 -0.70 12.10
CA MET A 1 -8.98 -0.23 11.56
C MET A 1 -7.94 -1.33 11.63
N GLY A 2 -7.15 -1.48 10.57
CA GLY A 2 -6.14 -2.51 10.52
C GLY A 2 -4.89 -2.19 11.32
N THR A 3 -4.09 -3.21 11.54
CA THR A 3 -2.81 -3.09 12.25
C THR A 3 -1.69 -3.69 11.39
N TYR A 4 -0.44 -3.37 11.76
CA TYR A 4 0.72 -3.97 11.11
C TYR A 4 1.85 -4.16 12.11
N THR A 5 2.76 -5.07 11.77
CA THR A 5 4.00 -5.29 12.51
C THR A 5 5.17 -5.39 11.55
N ILE A 6 6.37 -5.09 12.03
CA ILE A 6 7.62 -5.18 11.28
C ILE A 6 8.31 -6.46 11.72
N PHE A 7 8.78 -7.28 10.76
CA PHE A 7 9.38 -8.56 11.12
C PHE A 7 10.80 -8.80 10.58
N ASP A 8 11.32 -7.95 9.71
CA ASP A 8 12.69 -8.08 9.18
C ASP A 8 13.38 -6.73 9.18
N HIS A 9 14.68 -6.69 9.49
CA HIS A 9 15.39 -5.46 9.77
C HIS A 9 16.78 -5.33 9.13
N THR A 10 17.19 -6.20 8.22
CA THR A 10 18.52 -6.11 7.64
C THR A 10 18.59 -5.07 6.52
N ALA A 11 18.47 -5.49 5.27
CA ALA A 11 18.44 -4.58 4.13
C ALA A 11 17.02 -4.26 3.68
N ASP A 12 16.04 -4.96 4.22
CA ASP A 12 14.64 -4.88 3.82
C ASP A 12 13.76 -4.63 5.03
N VAL A 13 12.53 -4.19 4.78
CA VAL A 13 11.52 -4.06 5.83
C VAL A 13 10.38 -5.02 5.52
N GLY A 14 10.16 -5.98 6.41
CA GLY A 14 9.03 -6.88 6.31
C GLY A 14 7.84 -6.36 7.10
N LEU A 15 6.67 -6.38 6.49
CA LEU A 15 5.43 -5.92 7.11
C LEU A 15 4.39 -7.04 7.13
N GLU A 16 3.78 -7.23 8.29
CA GLU A 16 2.59 -8.07 8.42
C GLU A 16 1.42 -7.16 8.75
N VAL A 17 0.40 -7.19 7.90
CA VAL A 17 -0.73 -6.27 7.95
C VAL A 17 -2.01 -7.07 8.18
N ARG A 18 -2.91 -6.56 8.99
CA ARG A 18 -4.21 -7.16 9.25
C ARG A 18 -5.32 -6.15 9.04
N GLY A 19 -6.43 -6.62 8.48
CA GLY A 19 -7.61 -5.80 8.26
C GLY A 19 -8.88 -6.61 8.48
N THR A 20 -9.96 -5.93 8.77
CA THR A 20 -11.27 -6.56 8.99
C THR A 20 -11.97 -6.93 7.68
N SER A 21 -11.53 -6.34 6.57
CA SER A 21 -12.00 -6.60 5.23
C SER A 21 -10.82 -6.48 4.26
N LEU A 22 -11.02 -6.84 2.99
CA LEU A 22 -9.99 -6.61 1.97
C LEU A 22 -9.73 -5.12 1.77
N GLU A 23 -10.77 -4.31 1.79
CA GLU A 23 -10.63 -2.85 1.68
C GLU A 23 -9.79 -2.30 2.82
N ASP A 24 -10.09 -2.72 4.04
CA ASP A 24 -9.33 -2.32 5.22
C ASP A 24 -7.87 -2.80 5.14
N LEU A 25 -7.65 -4.02 4.65
CA LEU A 25 -6.31 -4.56 4.45
C LEU A 25 -5.50 -3.72 3.47
N LEU A 26 -6.10 -3.37 2.33
CA LEU A 26 -5.41 -2.59 1.29
C LEU A 26 -5.10 -1.17 1.77
N ALA A 27 -6.02 -0.54 2.47
CA ALA A 27 -5.79 0.79 3.03
C ALA A 27 -4.69 0.74 4.10
N THR A 28 -4.73 -0.27 4.96
CA THR A 28 -3.72 -0.43 6.02
C THR A 28 -2.36 -0.76 5.46
N ALA A 29 -2.29 -1.60 4.43
CA ALA A 29 -1.03 -1.92 3.76
C ALA A 29 -0.39 -0.66 3.15
N ALA A 30 -1.20 0.19 2.53
CA ALA A 30 -0.74 1.47 2.00
C ALA A 30 -0.22 2.38 3.12
N ARG A 31 -0.99 2.53 4.19
CA ARG A 31 -0.59 3.34 5.34
C ARG A 31 0.71 2.83 5.96
N ALA A 32 0.82 1.53 6.17
CA ALA A 32 2.01 0.92 6.75
C ALA A 32 3.24 1.15 5.87
N THR A 33 3.09 1.02 4.56
CA THR A 33 4.18 1.24 3.61
C THR A 33 4.66 2.69 3.65
N PHE A 34 3.74 3.64 3.58
CA PHE A 34 4.09 5.06 3.62
C PHE A 34 4.61 5.48 4.99
N ASP A 35 4.16 4.84 6.06
CA ASP A 35 4.65 5.10 7.40
C ASP A 35 6.13 4.74 7.55
N GLN A 36 6.60 3.72 6.84
CA GLN A 36 8.02 3.39 6.81
C GLN A 36 8.84 4.46 6.06
N MET A 37 8.24 5.12 5.10
CA MET A 37 8.91 6.05 4.21
C MET A 37 8.89 7.49 4.73
N LEU A 38 7.80 7.92 5.36
CA LEU A 38 7.57 9.31 5.72
C LEU A 38 7.77 9.58 7.20
N GLU A 39 8.48 10.66 7.50
CA GLU A 39 8.48 11.24 8.83
C GLU A 39 7.37 12.27 8.96
N ASP A 40 7.22 13.13 7.96
CA ASP A 40 6.17 14.14 7.91
C ASP A 40 5.06 13.73 6.93
N TRP A 41 3.82 13.76 7.40
CA TRP A 41 2.65 13.44 6.60
C TRP A 41 1.90 14.72 6.23
N PRO A 42 1.30 14.77 5.03
CA PRO A 42 0.39 15.87 4.68
C PRO A 42 -0.79 15.93 5.65
N ALA A 43 -1.23 17.14 5.95
CA ALA A 43 -2.31 17.36 6.93
C ALA A 43 -3.70 17.16 6.33
N ALA A 44 -3.87 17.34 5.02
CA ALA A 44 -5.17 17.32 4.39
C ALA A 44 -5.10 16.81 2.95
N VAL A 45 -6.25 16.38 2.45
CA VAL A 45 -6.40 15.97 1.05
C VAL A 45 -6.38 17.19 0.15
N ASP A 46 -5.50 17.19 -0.85
CA ASP A 46 -5.39 18.24 -1.86
C ASP A 46 -6.07 17.88 -3.17
N CYS A 47 -6.11 16.58 -3.51
CA CYS A 47 -6.73 16.13 -4.74
C CYS A 47 -7.19 14.68 -4.60
N ARG A 48 -8.00 14.24 -5.56
CA ARG A 48 -8.47 12.86 -5.63
C ARG A 48 -8.16 12.29 -7.00
N ARG A 49 -7.74 11.03 -7.02
CA ARG A 49 -7.43 10.30 -8.25
C ARG A 49 -7.95 8.88 -8.17
N GLU A 50 -8.35 8.36 -9.32
CA GLU A 50 -8.65 6.94 -9.44
C GLU A 50 -7.35 6.16 -9.52
N VAL A 51 -7.23 5.13 -8.68
CA VAL A 51 -6.09 4.21 -8.68
C VAL A 51 -6.61 2.83 -9.04
N ARG A 52 -5.94 2.18 -9.98
CA ARG A 52 -6.28 0.83 -10.42
C ARG A 52 -5.08 -0.08 -10.26
N ALA A 53 -5.36 -1.30 -9.80
CA ALA A 53 -4.41 -2.39 -9.79
C ALA A 53 -5.03 -3.59 -10.47
N ARG A 54 -4.21 -4.38 -11.20
CA ARG A 54 -4.69 -5.54 -11.94
C ARG A 54 -3.74 -6.70 -11.81
N ALA A 55 -4.31 -7.90 -11.66
CA ALA A 55 -3.53 -9.12 -11.75
C ALA A 55 -3.17 -9.39 -13.22
N PRO A 56 -2.00 -9.99 -13.49
CA PRO A 56 -1.63 -10.36 -14.85
C PRO A 56 -2.66 -11.28 -15.49
N ALA A 57 -2.81 -11.16 -16.82
CA ALA A 57 -3.74 -12.00 -17.57
C ALA A 57 -3.38 -13.49 -17.42
N GLY A 58 -4.40 -14.31 -17.20
CA GLY A 58 -4.22 -15.77 -17.08
C GLY A 58 -4.04 -16.26 -15.66
N LEU A 59 -3.82 -15.39 -14.69
CA LEU A 59 -3.77 -15.77 -13.30
C LEU A 59 -5.11 -15.55 -12.65
N GLU A 60 -5.64 -16.57 -12.01
CA GLU A 60 -6.93 -16.51 -11.34
C GLU A 60 -6.77 -16.21 -9.86
N GLY A 61 -7.50 -15.18 -9.41
CA GLY A 61 -7.62 -14.91 -7.99
C GLY A 61 -6.31 -14.60 -7.30
N ASP A 62 -5.37 -13.97 -7.98
CA ASP A 62 -4.05 -13.72 -7.44
C ASP A 62 -4.03 -12.42 -6.63
N ARG A 63 -4.50 -12.51 -5.40
CA ARG A 63 -4.53 -11.37 -4.49
C ARG A 63 -3.15 -10.87 -4.07
N PRO A 64 -2.11 -11.72 -3.90
CA PRO A 64 -0.77 -11.22 -3.65
C PRO A 64 -0.26 -10.31 -4.76
N GLU A 65 -0.46 -10.71 -6.03
CA GLU A 65 -0.07 -9.87 -7.17
C GLU A 65 -0.82 -8.54 -7.18
N LEU A 66 -2.11 -8.56 -6.85
CA LEU A 66 -2.92 -7.34 -6.75
C LEU A 66 -2.42 -6.41 -5.65
N LEU A 67 -2.01 -6.97 -4.51
CA LEU A 67 -1.46 -6.16 -3.42
C LEU A 67 -0.20 -5.44 -3.87
N VAL A 68 0.71 -6.16 -4.53
CA VAL A 68 1.95 -5.56 -5.03
C VAL A 68 1.63 -4.45 -6.03
N ASP A 69 0.76 -4.72 -6.98
CA ASP A 69 0.42 -3.72 -8.00
C ASP A 69 -0.25 -2.49 -7.37
N TRP A 70 -1.13 -2.69 -6.40
CA TRP A 70 -1.76 -1.62 -5.64
C TRP A 70 -0.72 -0.71 -4.97
N LEU A 71 0.22 -1.31 -4.24
CA LEU A 71 1.25 -0.55 -3.54
C LEU A 71 2.22 0.12 -4.51
N GLN A 72 2.58 -0.56 -5.60
CA GLN A 72 3.47 0.01 -6.61
C GLN A 72 2.84 1.22 -7.30
N GLU A 73 1.55 1.19 -7.59
CA GLU A 73 0.85 2.34 -8.18
C GLU A 73 0.89 3.54 -7.25
N LEU A 74 0.67 3.32 -5.95
CA LEU A 74 0.72 4.40 -4.97
C LEU A 74 2.14 4.97 -4.82
N LEU A 75 3.15 4.10 -4.81
CA LEU A 75 4.55 4.53 -4.73
C LEU A 75 4.95 5.30 -5.99
N TYR A 76 4.46 4.88 -7.15
CA TYR A 76 4.71 5.59 -8.40
C TYR A 76 4.15 7.01 -8.37
N LEU A 77 2.93 7.19 -7.87
CA LEU A 77 2.33 8.51 -7.74
C LEU A 77 3.08 9.39 -6.73
N PHE A 78 3.60 8.81 -5.68
CA PHE A 78 4.45 9.55 -4.75
C PHE A 78 5.75 9.99 -5.44
N GLU A 79 6.39 9.09 -6.15
CA GLU A 79 7.68 9.37 -6.77
C GLU A 79 7.56 10.42 -7.89
N THR A 80 6.51 10.36 -8.68
CA THR A 80 6.34 11.24 -9.82
C THR A 80 5.62 12.54 -9.50
N GLU A 81 4.67 12.54 -8.56
CA GLU A 81 3.83 13.70 -8.27
C GLU A 81 3.83 14.10 -6.79
N HIS A 82 4.56 13.40 -5.95
CA HIS A 82 4.65 13.64 -4.50
C HIS A 82 3.30 13.49 -3.79
N PHE A 83 2.45 12.61 -4.29
CA PHE A 83 1.14 12.32 -3.72
C PHE A 83 1.24 11.29 -2.61
N VAL A 84 0.66 11.60 -1.45
CA VAL A 84 0.60 10.71 -0.30
C VAL A 84 -0.85 10.31 -0.09
N PRO A 85 -1.18 9.00 -0.12
CA PRO A 85 -2.57 8.57 0.05
C PRO A 85 -3.04 8.77 1.48
N LEU A 86 -4.18 9.42 1.66
CA LEU A 86 -4.76 9.72 2.96
C LEU A 86 -6.14 9.12 3.16
N GLU A 87 -6.95 9.04 2.11
CA GLU A 87 -8.31 8.55 2.16
C GLU A 87 -8.57 7.60 1.01
N TYR A 88 -9.41 6.59 1.24
CA TYR A 88 -9.68 5.54 0.27
C TYR A 88 -11.16 5.29 0.16
N GLU A 89 -11.68 5.32 -1.06
CA GLU A 89 -13.04 4.88 -1.36
C GLU A 89 -12.94 3.78 -2.42
N PHE A 90 -13.08 2.53 -1.98
CA PHE A 90 -12.95 1.39 -2.87
C PHE A 90 -14.23 1.20 -3.68
N VAL A 91 -14.09 1.12 -4.99
CA VAL A 91 -15.18 0.89 -5.92
C VAL A 91 -15.27 -0.59 -6.29
N THR A 92 -14.11 -1.21 -6.53
CA THR A 92 -14.02 -2.63 -6.87
C THR A 92 -12.86 -3.24 -6.12
N VAL A 93 -13.12 -4.33 -5.41
CA VAL A 93 -12.06 -5.15 -4.81
C VAL A 93 -12.39 -6.60 -5.19
N GLY A 94 -11.96 -6.97 -6.37
CA GLY A 94 -12.20 -8.29 -6.93
C GLY A 94 -10.95 -9.16 -6.93
N PRO A 95 -11.06 -10.37 -7.47
CA PRO A 95 -9.90 -11.28 -7.52
C PRO A 95 -8.85 -10.86 -8.54
N ARG A 96 -9.18 -9.98 -9.48
CA ARG A 96 -8.28 -9.57 -10.56
C ARG A 96 -8.10 -8.07 -10.69
N GLU A 97 -8.90 -7.28 -10.01
CA GLU A 97 -8.85 -5.83 -10.15
C GLU A 97 -9.19 -5.17 -8.83
N ILE A 98 -8.44 -4.11 -8.53
CA ILE A 98 -8.76 -3.15 -7.48
C ILE A 98 -8.96 -1.82 -8.17
N LYS A 99 -10.02 -1.12 -7.79
CA LYS A 99 -10.30 0.22 -8.26
C LYS A 99 -10.75 1.06 -7.08
N ALA A 100 -10.06 2.16 -6.85
CA ALA A 100 -10.35 3.02 -5.71
C ALA A 100 -10.25 4.49 -6.11
N ASP A 101 -11.08 5.31 -5.48
CA ASP A 101 -10.95 6.75 -5.51
C ASP A 101 -10.14 7.13 -4.27
N VAL A 102 -8.92 7.65 -4.48
CA VAL A 102 -7.97 7.91 -3.40
C VAL A 102 -7.80 9.41 -3.23
N GLY A 103 -7.94 9.87 -2.00
CA GLY A 103 -7.64 11.25 -1.63
C GLY A 103 -6.18 11.38 -1.23
N PHE A 104 -5.45 12.25 -1.92
CA PHE A 104 -4.02 12.46 -1.72
C PHE A 104 -3.73 13.82 -1.12
N GLY A 105 -2.80 13.85 -0.16
CA GLY A 105 -2.14 15.09 0.26
C GLY A 105 -0.83 15.23 -0.50
N ARG A 106 -0.30 16.44 -0.55
CA ARG A 106 0.95 16.72 -1.23
C ARG A 106 2.12 16.74 -0.25
N PHE A 107 3.11 15.92 -0.54
CA PHE A 107 4.41 15.98 0.14
C PHE A 107 5.22 17.12 -0.49
N GLU A 108 5.79 18.00 0.33
CA GLU A 108 6.58 19.14 -0.13
C GLU A 108 8.07 18.87 0.08
N PRO A 109 8.81 18.49 -0.98
CA PRO A 109 10.26 18.32 -0.86
C PRO A 109 10.90 19.62 -0.37
N GLY A 110 11.86 19.49 0.54
CA GLY A 110 12.51 20.66 1.14
C GLY A 110 11.85 21.17 2.40
N ARG A 111 10.57 20.86 2.63
CA ARG A 111 9.87 21.15 3.87
C ARG A 111 9.60 19.86 4.67
N ASP A 112 9.06 18.85 3.98
CA ASP A 112 8.69 17.59 4.61
C ASP A 112 9.85 16.60 4.54
N ARG A 113 9.94 15.72 5.54
CA ARG A 113 11.06 14.80 5.70
C ARG A 113 10.64 13.37 5.44
N THR A 114 11.55 12.60 4.86
CA THR A 114 11.41 11.15 4.70
C THR A 114 12.32 10.44 5.68
N ARG A 115 11.98 9.17 5.99
CA ARG A 115 12.83 8.30 6.81
C ARG A 115 13.75 7.48 5.92
N VAL A 116 13.17 6.76 4.98
CA VAL A 116 13.89 5.94 4.03
C VAL A 116 13.22 6.02 2.68
N GLU A 117 13.97 5.71 1.63
CA GLU A 117 13.42 5.54 0.28
C GLU A 117 13.01 4.09 0.09
N ILE A 118 11.79 3.86 -0.36
CA ILE A 118 11.33 2.52 -0.71
C ILE A 118 11.51 2.35 -2.21
N LYS A 119 12.35 1.38 -2.59
CA LYS A 119 12.67 1.14 -4.00
C LYS A 119 11.64 0.27 -4.67
N ALA A 120 11.11 -0.72 -3.95
CA ALA A 120 10.14 -1.65 -4.53
C ALA A 120 9.42 -2.45 -3.45
N VAL A 121 8.26 -2.98 -3.81
CA VAL A 121 7.60 -4.04 -3.06
C VAL A 121 8.03 -5.35 -3.70
N THR A 122 8.63 -6.24 -2.94
CA THR A 122 9.17 -7.49 -3.48
C THR A 122 8.14 -8.61 -3.42
N TYR A 123 8.39 -9.68 -4.21
CA TYR A 123 7.55 -10.88 -4.19
C TYR A 123 8.05 -11.91 -3.17
N HIS A 124 9.12 -11.61 -2.45
CA HIS A 124 9.69 -12.54 -1.47
C HIS A 124 8.77 -12.65 -0.25
N GLN A 125 8.41 -13.87 0.13
CA GLN A 125 7.49 -14.15 1.26
C GLN A 125 6.14 -13.44 1.15
N LEU A 126 5.72 -13.12 -0.06
CA LEU A 126 4.46 -12.44 -0.30
C LEU A 126 3.28 -13.37 -0.01
N GLU A 127 2.34 -12.89 0.81
CA GLU A 127 1.18 -13.67 1.21
C GLU A 127 -0.03 -12.76 1.44
N VAL A 128 -1.19 -13.17 0.97
CA VAL A 128 -2.47 -12.57 1.30
C VAL A 128 -3.44 -13.71 1.56
N ARG A 129 -4.05 -13.75 2.74
CA ARG A 129 -4.98 -14.83 3.09
C ARG A 129 -6.04 -14.38 4.08
N GLU A 130 -7.13 -15.15 4.13
CA GLU A 130 -8.13 -14.95 5.17
C GLU A 130 -7.57 -15.35 6.53
N ALA A 131 -8.02 -14.65 7.55
CA ALA A 131 -7.69 -14.90 8.95
C ALA A 131 -9.00 -15.01 9.73
N PRO A 132 -8.98 -15.54 10.97
CA PRO A 132 -10.22 -15.75 11.73
C PRO A 132 -11.10 -14.51 11.87
N ASP A 133 -10.53 -13.33 11.95
CA ASP A 133 -11.26 -12.06 12.14
C ASP A 133 -11.04 -11.08 11.00
N GLY A 134 -10.75 -11.57 9.79
CA GLY A 134 -10.61 -10.72 8.63
C GLY A 134 -9.60 -11.25 7.63
N TRP A 135 -8.60 -10.43 7.32
CA TRP A 135 -7.58 -10.71 6.32
C TRP A 135 -6.19 -10.39 6.85
N MET A 136 -5.19 -11.06 6.29
CA MET A 136 -3.79 -10.84 6.64
C MET A 136 -2.96 -10.79 5.37
N ALA A 137 -1.95 -9.90 5.36
CA ALA A 137 -0.97 -9.84 4.30
C ALA A 137 0.44 -9.75 4.89
N ARG A 138 1.40 -10.37 4.20
CA ARG A 138 2.82 -10.22 4.50
C ARG A 138 3.53 -9.85 3.22
N PHE A 139 4.39 -8.85 3.30
CA PHE A 139 5.20 -8.43 2.16
C PHE A 139 6.47 -7.75 2.64
N ILE A 140 7.45 -7.69 1.76
CA ILE A 140 8.77 -7.14 2.07
C ILE A 140 9.05 -5.96 1.15
N LEU A 141 9.48 -4.86 1.74
CA LEU A 141 9.87 -3.64 1.04
C LEU A 141 11.38 -3.63 0.87
N ASP A 142 11.83 -3.37 -0.35
CA ASP A 142 13.24 -3.14 -0.64
C ASP A 142 13.54 -1.65 -0.41
N ILE A 143 14.49 -1.39 0.45
CA ILE A 143 14.87 -0.02 0.82
C ILE A 143 16.30 0.32 0.47
#